data_b936246ab865c34acbcf89f94235e584
#
_entry.id   b936246ab865c34acbcf89f94235e584
#
_cell.length_a   1.000
_cell.length_b   1.000
_cell.length_c   1.000
_cell.angle_alpha   90.00
_cell.angle_beta   90.00
_cell.angle_gamma   90.00
#
_symmetry.space_group_name_H-M   'P 1'
#
loop_
_entity.id
_entity.type
_entity.pdbx_description
1 polymer ?
#
loop_
_entity_poly.entity_id
_entity_poly.type
_entity_poly.pdbx_seq_one_letter_code
_entity_poly.pdbx_strand_id
1 'polypeptide(L)'
;MIVCSYLMLRVQSYGFIVEYVREWSGNMQNMAIFARMEKEFEDYWKKHRASLLLAAPKDLQEERNRSEKLNTFGDWLLYLAPIVVMVAFLDQKFVASELLNFLASIGVGVVATLLSMLLKPYVTGKRRVADIENDMKAYFYGIYQTRGLDALEAMRQ
;
A
#
# COMPACT_ATOMS: atom_id res chain seq x y z
N MET A 1 16.04 -48.04 -42.91
CA MET A 1 14.94 -47.05 -42.91
C MET A 1 14.47 -46.67 -41.51
N ILE A 2 14.50 -47.53 -40.50
CA ILE A 2 14.03 -47.27 -39.14
C ILE A 2 14.93 -46.28 -38.34
N VAL A 3 16.25 -46.34 -38.57
CA VAL A 3 17.22 -45.48 -37.84
C VAL A 3 17.11 -43.98 -38.20
N CYS A 4 16.77 -43.65 -39.46
CA CYS A 4 16.57 -42.26 -39.90
C CYS A 4 15.32 -41.62 -39.29
N SER A 5 14.23 -42.39 -39.08
CA SER A 5 13.03 -41.93 -38.44
C SER A 5 13.22 -41.61 -36.94
N TYR A 6 14.05 -42.41 -36.26
CA TYR A 6 14.36 -42.19 -34.84
C TYR A 6 15.27 -40.95 -34.61
N LEU A 7 16.18 -40.68 -35.55
CA LEU A 7 17.01 -39.46 -35.50
C LEU A 7 16.21 -38.21 -35.78
N MET A 8 15.28 -38.22 -36.70
CA MET A 8 14.40 -37.06 -36.98
C MET A 8 13.48 -36.72 -35.80
N LEU A 9 12.90 -37.74 -35.14
CA LEU A 9 12.06 -37.51 -33.94
C LEU A 9 12.88 -36.93 -32.78
N ARG A 10 14.14 -37.31 -32.60
CA ARG A 10 15.01 -36.74 -31.56
C ARG A 10 15.40 -35.28 -31.83
N VAL A 11 15.69 -34.93 -33.09
CA VAL A 11 16.02 -33.53 -33.45
C VAL A 11 14.81 -32.59 -33.26
N GLN A 12 13.61 -33.08 -33.59
CA GLN A 12 12.38 -32.30 -33.37
C GLN A 12 12.06 -32.08 -31.89
N SER A 13 12.35 -33.07 -31.02
CA SER A 13 12.19 -32.99 -29.58
C SER A 13 13.19 -31.97 -28.93
N TYR A 14 14.44 -31.94 -29.42
CA TYR A 14 15.45 -30.99 -28.95
C TYR A 14 15.10 -29.54 -29.36
N GLY A 15 14.56 -29.33 -30.57
CA GLY A 15 14.10 -28.02 -31.03
C GLY A 15 13.01 -27.43 -30.11
N PHE A 16 12.03 -28.24 -29.74
CA PHE A 16 10.95 -27.85 -28.85
C PHE A 16 11.44 -27.50 -27.45
N ILE A 17 12.38 -28.27 -26.91
CA ILE A 17 12.97 -27.99 -25.57
C ILE A 17 13.79 -26.68 -25.59
N VAL A 18 14.56 -26.44 -26.64
CA VAL A 18 15.36 -25.20 -26.78
C VAL A 18 14.46 -23.97 -26.90
N GLU A 19 13.36 -24.07 -27.63
CA GLU A 19 12.40 -22.97 -27.79
C GLU A 19 11.67 -22.68 -26.47
N TYR A 20 11.23 -23.71 -25.77
CA TYR A 20 10.60 -23.58 -24.44
C TYR A 20 11.56 -22.96 -23.39
N VAL A 21 12.83 -23.39 -23.37
CA VAL A 21 13.84 -22.82 -22.47
C VAL A 21 14.15 -21.35 -22.81
N ARG A 22 14.14 -21.00 -24.09
CA ARG A 22 14.33 -19.60 -24.54
C ARG A 22 13.16 -18.70 -24.10
N GLU A 23 11.94 -19.17 -24.28
CA GLU A 23 10.72 -18.44 -23.85
C GLU A 23 10.68 -18.28 -22.33
N TRP A 24 11.04 -19.33 -21.58
CA TRP A 24 11.10 -19.30 -20.12
C TRP A 24 12.21 -18.36 -19.61
N SER A 25 13.36 -18.35 -20.23
CA SER A 25 14.50 -17.46 -19.91
C SER A 25 14.14 -15.98 -20.21
N GLY A 26 13.45 -15.70 -21.31
CA GLY A 26 12.95 -14.36 -21.64
C GLY A 26 11.95 -13.86 -20.62
N ASN A 27 11.06 -14.73 -20.14
CA ASN A 27 10.08 -14.39 -19.12
C ASN A 27 10.71 -14.12 -17.76
N MET A 28 11.77 -14.85 -17.38
CA MET A 28 12.55 -14.60 -16.17
C MET A 28 13.34 -13.28 -16.21
N GLN A 29 13.92 -12.94 -17.36
CA GLN A 29 14.59 -11.65 -17.54
C GLN A 29 13.62 -10.48 -17.42
N ASN A 30 12.44 -10.59 -18.02
CA ASN A 30 11.41 -9.58 -17.90
C ASN A 30 10.95 -9.41 -16.43
N MET A 31 10.74 -10.51 -15.70
CA MET A 31 10.39 -10.43 -14.27
C MET A 31 11.49 -9.76 -13.44
N ALA A 32 12.75 -10.02 -13.71
CA ALA A 32 13.87 -9.39 -13.02
C ALA A 32 13.96 -7.88 -13.31
N ILE A 33 13.64 -7.46 -14.54
CA ILE A 33 13.58 -6.05 -14.93
C ILE A 33 12.42 -5.36 -14.20
N PHE A 34 11.22 -5.95 -14.19
CA PHE A 34 10.06 -5.40 -13.46
C PHE A 34 10.33 -5.26 -11.96
N ALA A 35 10.90 -6.28 -11.32
CA ALA A 35 11.24 -6.23 -9.91
C ALA A 35 12.28 -5.13 -9.59
N ARG A 36 13.23 -4.88 -10.50
CA ARG A 36 14.21 -3.79 -10.34
C ARG A 36 13.54 -2.43 -10.48
N MET A 37 12.69 -2.24 -11.49
CA MET A 37 11.93 -1.00 -11.71
C MET A 37 11.01 -0.69 -10.52
N GLU A 38 10.33 -1.69 -10.01
CA GLU A 38 9.45 -1.53 -8.84
C GLU A 38 10.26 -1.09 -7.61
N LYS A 39 11.40 -1.73 -7.34
CA LYS A 39 12.27 -1.37 -6.23
C LYS A 39 12.83 0.05 -6.38
N GLU A 40 13.29 0.43 -7.57
CA GLU A 40 13.79 1.78 -7.85
C GLU A 40 12.72 2.84 -7.61
N PHE A 41 11.50 2.60 -8.09
CA PHE A 41 10.37 3.48 -7.84
C PHE A 41 10.01 3.55 -6.35
N GLU A 42 10.01 2.41 -5.63
CA GLU A 42 9.74 2.38 -4.18
C GLU A 42 10.74 3.22 -3.39
N ASP A 43 12.03 3.11 -3.71
CA ASP A 43 13.10 3.87 -3.05
C ASP A 43 12.95 5.37 -3.38
N TYR A 44 12.62 5.71 -4.62
CA TYR A 44 12.34 7.08 -5.04
C TYR A 44 11.08 7.63 -4.34
N TRP A 45 9.98 6.85 -4.30
CA TRP A 45 8.75 7.23 -3.61
C TRP A 45 8.98 7.52 -2.14
N LYS A 46 9.68 6.63 -1.42
CA LYS A 46 9.98 6.82 0.01
C LYS A 46 10.75 8.11 0.26
N LYS A 47 11.72 8.40 -0.60
CA LYS A 47 12.57 9.60 -0.47
C LYS A 47 11.81 10.90 -0.76
N HIS A 48 10.89 10.88 -1.72
CA HIS A 48 10.22 12.08 -2.25
C HIS A 48 8.71 12.11 -2.00
N ARG A 49 8.18 11.24 -1.12
CA ARG A 49 6.74 11.10 -0.85
C ARG A 49 6.04 12.43 -0.61
N ALA A 50 6.57 13.28 0.26
CA ALA A 50 5.92 14.54 0.62
C ALA A 50 5.74 15.47 -0.59
N SER A 51 6.77 15.63 -1.43
CA SER A 51 6.69 16.48 -2.62
C SER A 51 5.80 15.88 -3.71
N LEU A 52 5.82 14.56 -3.89
CA LEU A 52 4.94 13.88 -4.84
C LEU A 52 3.46 13.97 -4.44
N LEU A 53 3.14 13.85 -3.15
CA LEU A 53 1.77 14.05 -2.67
C LEU A 53 1.25 15.47 -2.95
N LEU A 54 2.12 16.49 -2.92
CA LEU A 54 1.76 17.85 -3.29
C LEU A 54 1.63 18.06 -4.81
N ALA A 55 2.36 17.27 -5.61
CA ALA A 55 2.30 17.29 -7.07
C ALA A 55 1.19 16.39 -7.65
N ALA A 56 0.47 15.63 -6.80
CA ALA A 56 -0.60 14.74 -7.21
C ALA A 56 -1.76 15.51 -7.86
N PRO A 57 -2.62 14.85 -8.66
CA PRO A 57 -3.83 15.46 -9.21
C PRO A 57 -4.69 16.10 -8.12
N LYS A 58 -5.26 17.27 -8.43
CA LYS A 58 -6.06 18.06 -7.47
C LYS A 58 -7.22 17.28 -6.86
N ASP A 59 -7.86 16.42 -7.65
CA ASP A 59 -8.98 15.60 -7.20
C ASP A 59 -8.57 14.67 -6.05
N LEU A 60 -7.42 13.99 -6.18
CA LEU A 60 -6.88 13.13 -5.14
C LEU A 60 -6.40 13.93 -3.91
N GLN A 61 -5.83 15.11 -4.12
CA GLN A 61 -5.45 16.01 -3.03
C GLN A 61 -6.66 16.50 -2.24
N GLU A 62 -7.73 16.89 -2.94
CA GLU A 62 -8.98 17.33 -2.30
C GLU A 62 -9.65 16.19 -1.53
N GLU A 63 -9.68 14.99 -2.11
CA GLU A 63 -10.22 13.79 -1.45
C GLU A 63 -9.41 13.46 -0.19
N ARG A 64 -8.07 13.50 -0.25
CA ARG A 64 -7.19 13.33 0.90
C ARG A 64 -7.48 14.37 1.98
N ASN A 65 -7.51 15.65 1.63
CA ASN A 65 -7.80 16.75 2.56
C ASN A 65 -9.20 16.61 3.18
N ARG A 66 -10.19 16.15 2.40
CA ARG A 66 -11.55 15.88 2.91
C ARG A 66 -11.55 14.72 3.90
N SER A 67 -10.75 13.69 3.64
CA SER A 67 -10.63 12.53 4.53
C SER A 67 -9.88 12.85 5.82
N GLU A 68 -8.90 13.77 5.80
CA GLU A 68 -8.16 14.19 7.00
C GLU A 68 -8.99 15.11 7.92
N LYS A 69 -9.88 15.93 7.37
CA LYS A 69 -10.66 16.90 8.16
C LYS A 69 -11.71 16.22 9.03
N LEU A 70 -11.79 16.66 10.28
CA LEU A 70 -12.85 16.29 11.24
C LEU A 70 -14.07 17.18 11.03
N ASN A 71 -14.82 16.95 9.94
CA ASN A 71 -15.94 17.82 9.54
C ASN A 71 -17.31 17.14 9.61
N THR A 72 -17.39 15.87 9.99
CA THR A 72 -18.63 15.14 10.20
C THR A 72 -18.82 14.77 11.66
N PHE A 73 -20.08 14.63 12.09
CA PHE A 73 -20.40 14.15 13.44
C PHE A 73 -19.75 12.77 13.71
N GLY A 74 -19.72 11.90 12.70
CA GLY A 74 -19.04 10.61 12.78
C GLY A 74 -17.55 10.70 13.08
N ASP A 75 -16.85 11.71 12.51
CA ASP A 75 -15.44 11.94 12.81
C ASP A 75 -15.22 12.29 14.29
N TRP A 76 -16.05 13.20 14.83
CA TRP A 76 -16.00 13.59 16.22
C TRP A 76 -16.31 12.43 17.17
N LEU A 77 -17.32 11.63 16.83
CA LEU A 77 -17.66 10.45 17.62
C LEU A 77 -16.52 9.44 17.67
N LEU A 78 -15.89 9.15 16.53
CA LEU A 78 -14.74 8.22 16.46
C LEU A 78 -13.50 8.78 17.16
N TYR A 79 -13.31 10.10 17.19
CA TYR A 79 -12.21 10.73 17.91
C TYR A 79 -12.40 10.70 19.42
N LEU A 80 -13.61 10.94 19.90
CA LEU A 80 -13.92 10.99 21.33
C LEU A 80 -14.11 9.59 21.95
N ALA A 81 -14.62 8.63 21.19
CA ALA A 81 -14.92 7.28 21.69
C ALA A 81 -13.74 6.59 22.41
N PRO A 82 -12.49 6.59 21.87
CA PRO A 82 -11.35 6.01 22.57
C PRO A 82 -11.06 6.67 23.91
N ILE A 83 -11.22 7.99 24.00
CA ILE A 83 -10.97 8.78 25.22
C ILE A 83 -12.02 8.40 26.27
N VAL A 84 -13.29 8.34 25.89
CA VAL A 84 -14.39 7.98 26.79
C VAL A 84 -14.19 6.54 27.30
N VAL A 85 -13.84 5.61 26.41
CA VAL A 85 -13.60 4.19 26.79
C VAL A 85 -12.40 4.08 27.76
N MET A 86 -11.32 4.80 27.49
CA MET A 86 -10.13 4.83 28.37
C MET A 86 -10.47 5.37 29.77
N VAL A 87 -11.20 6.49 29.85
CA VAL A 87 -11.62 7.10 31.11
C VAL A 87 -12.57 6.19 31.88
N ALA A 88 -13.59 5.61 31.19
CA ALA A 88 -14.51 4.67 31.80
C ALA A 88 -13.80 3.43 32.35
N PHE A 89 -12.82 2.91 31.63
CA PHE A 89 -12.00 1.78 32.12
C PHE A 89 -11.20 2.14 33.36
N LEU A 90 -10.61 3.35 33.39
CA LEU A 90 -9.83 3.83 34.52
C LEU A 90 -10.71 3.96 35.77
N ASP A 91 -11.93 4.45 35.63
CA ASP A 91 -12.87 4.69 36.72
C ASP A 91 -13.37 3.36 37.35
N GLN A 92 -13.52 2.31 36.57
CA GLN A 92 -14.03 1.00 37.04
C GLN A 92 -13.05 0.24 37.93
N LYS A 93 -11.76 0.62 37.98
CA LYS A 93 -10.71 -0.04 38.82
C LYS A 93 -10.68 -1.56 38.69
N PHE A 94 -10.66 -2.07 37.46
CA PHE A 94 -10.64 -3.51 37.19
C PHE A 94 -9.42 -4.24 37.76
N VAL A 95 -8.34 -3.53 38.04
CA VAL A 95 -7.08 -4.04 38.56
C VAL A 95 -6.81 -3.44 39.93
N ALA A 96 -6.43 -4.26 40.90
CA ALA A 96 -6.20 -3.86 42.29
C ALA A 96 -5.04 -2.83 42.44
N SER A 97 -4.04 -2.91 41.58
CA SER A 97 -2.94 -1.94 41.56
C SER A 97 -3.29 -0.73 40.68
N GLU A 98 -3.21 0.47 41.24
CA GLU A 98 -3.50 1.74 40.52
C GLU A 98 -2.60 1.91 39.29
N LEU A 99 -1.30 1.57 39.39
CA LEU A 99 -0.37 1.64 38.27
C LEU A 99 -0.75 0.69 37.15
N LEU A 100 -1.08 -0.57 37.48
CA LEU A 100 -1.50 -1.55 36.48
C LEU A 100 -2.84 -1.19 35.86
N ASN A 101 -3.78 -0.64 36.63
CA ASN A 101 -5.05 -0.16 36.09
C ASN A 101 -4.86 1.01 35.12
N PHE A 102 -3.95 1.92 35.41
CA PHE A 102 -3.58 3.02 34.51
C PHE A 102 -2.94 2.50 33.22
N LEU A 103 -1.97 1.58 33.29
CA LEU A 103 -1.34 0.99 32.11
C LEU A 103 -2.35 0.20 31.26
N ALA A 104 -3.24 -0.55 31.90
CA ALA A 104 -4.31 -1.27 31.23
C ALA A 104 -5.28 -0.31 30.52
N SER A 105 -5.64 0.83 31.13
CA SER A 105 -6.51 1.83 30.51
C SER A 105 -5.89 2.45 29.26
N ILE A 106 -4.58 2.69 29.26
CA ILE A 106 -3.85 3.14 28.06
C ILE A 106 -3.92 2.07 26.97
N GLY A 107 -3.68 0.81 27.30
CA GLY A 107 -3.81 -0.31 26.37
C GLY A 107 -5.19 -0.38 25.72
N VAL A 108 -6.24 -0.28 26.53
CA VAL A 108 -7.64 -0.22 26.04
C VAL A 108 -7.87 0.99 25.12
N GLY A 109 -7.35 2.16 25.49
CA GLY A 109 -7.43 3.37 24.66
C GLY A 109 -6.76 3.19 23.29
N VAL A 110 -5.58 2.55 23.24
CA VAL A 110 -4.88 2.23 21.99
C VAL A 110 -5.72 1.29 21.12
N VAL A 111 -6.25 0.21 21.68
CA VAL A 111 -7.11 -0.73 20.96
C VAL A 111 -8.36 -0.03 20.43
N ALA A 112 -9.02 0.79 21.25
CA ALA A 112 -10.19 1.56 20.85
C ALA A 112 -9.86 2.54 19.71
N THR A 113 -8.69 3.17 19.73
CA THR A 113 -8.21 4.06 18.64
C THR A 113 -8.02 3.29 17.33
N LEU A 114 -7.39 2.11 17.38
CA LEU A 114 -7.23 1.27 16.20
C LEU A 114 -8.58 0.83 15.61
N LEU A 115 -9.52 0.44 16.47
CA LEU A 115 -10.89 0.11 16.05
C LEU A 115 -11.60 1.31 15.42
N SER A 116 -11.46 2.51 16.00
CA SER A 116 -12.02 3.74 15.44
C SER A 116 -11.47 4.04 14.06
N MET A 117 -10.17 3.83 13.81
CA MET A 117 -9.56 3.98 12.49
C MET A 117 -10.12 2.99 11.46
N LEU A 118 -10.36 1.75 11.86
CA LEU A 118 -10.95 0.72 10.99
C LEU A 118 -12.43 1.03 10.69
N LEU A 119 -13.16 1.57 11.65
CA LEU A 119 -14.58 1.91 11.50
C LEU A 119 -14.82 3.22 10.74
N LYS A 120 -13.79 4.08 10.62
CA LYS A 120 -13.90 5.39 9.97
C LYS A 120 -14.61 5.34 8.62
N PRO A 121 -14.26 4.49 7.65
CA PRO A 121 -14.91 4.48 6.33
C PRO A 121 -16.39 4.11 6.41
N TYR A 122 -16.79 3.28 7.37
CA TYR A 122 -18.17 2.84 7.55
C TYR A 122 -19.05 3.90 8.21
N VAL A 123 -18.51 4.67 9.16
CA VAL A 123 -19.24 5.68 9.93
C VAL A 123 -19.31 7.03 9.20
N THR A 124 -18.21 7.40 8.52
CA THR A 124 -18.10 8.73 7.87
C THR A 124 -18.34 8.69 6.37
N GLY A 125 -18.37 7.52 5.75
CA GLY A 125 -18.41 7.35 4.28
C GLY A 125 -17.17 7.87 3.56
N LYS A 126 -16.10 8.22 4.29
CA LYS A 126 -14.85 8.72 3.72
C LYS A 126 -13.88 7.56 3.49
N ARG A 127 -13.15 7.60 2.37
CA ARG A 127 -12.06 6.65 2.13
C ARG A 127 -10.92 6.89 3.11
N ARG A 128 -10.19 5.82 3.46
CA ARG A 128 -9.00 5.95 4.31
C ARG A 128 -7.91 6.73 3.57
N VAL A 129 -7.20 7.58 4.30
CA VAL A 129 -6.08 8.36 3.74
C VAL A 129 -5.04 7.46 3.09
N ALA A 130 -4.76 6.29 3.70
CA ALA A 130 -3.83 5.31 3.15
C ALA A 130 -4.27 4.78 1.77
N ASP A 131 -5.56 4.57 1.55
CA ASP A 131 -6.07 4.09 0.25
C ASP A 131 -5.94 5.18 -0.83
N ILE A 132 -6.20 6.45 -0.47
CA ILE A 132 -6.03 7.59 -1.37
C ILE A 132 -4.53 7.80 -1.72
N GLU A 133 -3.64 7.68 -0.73
CA GLU A 133 -2.20 7.76 -0.98
C GLU A 133 -1.68 6.60 -1.84
N ASN A 134 -2.27 5.41 -1.73
CA ASN A 134 -1.95 4.30 -2.63
C ASN A 134 -2.41 4.59 -4.07
N ASP A 135 -3.56 5.23 -4.26
CA ASP A 135 -4.00 5.66 -5.59
C ASP A 135 -3.07 6.74 -6.17
N MET A 136 -2.62 7.70 -5.35
CA MET A 136 -1.62 8.68 -5.76
C MET A 136 -0.29 8.00 -6.15
N LYS A 137 0.15 7.02 -5.38
CA LYS A 137 1.35 6.23 -5.67
C LYS A 137 1.19 5.45 -6.98
N ALA A 138 0.04 4.82 -7.21
CA ALA A 138 -0.26 4.10 -8.44
C ALA A 138 -0.26 5.05 -9.66
N TYR A 139 -0.78 6.26 -9.52
CA TYR A 139 -0.73 7.30 -10.56
C TYR A 139 0.73 7.63 -10.95
N PHE A 140 1.60 7.90 -9.97
CA PHE A 140 3.01 8.20 -10.24
C PHE A 140 3.78 6.98 -10.76
N TYR A 141 3.43 5.78 -10.32
CA TYR A 141 4.01 4.55 -10.86
C TYR A 141 3.69 4.36 -12.35
N GLY A 142 2.45 4.68 -12.76
CA GLY A 142 2.08 4.68 -14.18
C GLY A 142 2.88 5.68 -15.02
N ILE A 143 3.17 6.88 -14.48
CA ILE A 143 4.03 7.86 -15.14
C ILE A 143 5.48 7.36 -15.22
N TYR A 144 5.99 6.78 -14.13
CA TYR A 144 7.33 6.19 -14.10
C TYR A 144 7.50 5.09 -15.15
N GLN A 145 6.54 4.19 -15.28
CA GLN A 145 6.58 3.12 -16.28
C GLN A 145 6.61 3.65 -17.73
N THR A 146 5.96 4.77 -17.99
CA THR A 146 5.82 5.30 -19.36
C THR A 146 6.90 6.32 -19.72
N ARG A 147 7.39 7.10 -18.77
CA ARG A 147 8.24 8.27 -19.00
C ARG A 147 9.53 8.29 -18.17
N GLY A 148 9.75 7.33 -17.27
CA GLY A 148 10.93 7.23 -16.42
C GLY A 148 10.95 8.20 -15.23
N LEU A 149 12.08 8.21 -14.50
CA LEU A 149 12.27 9.07 -13.32
C LEU A 149 12.33 10.56 -13.65
N ASP A 150 12.87 10.93 -14.82
CA ASP A 150 13.02 12.34 -15.22
C ASP A 150 11.67 13.07 -15.26
N ALA A 151 10.61 12.38 -15.67
CA ALA A 151 9.26 12.94 -15.68
C ALA A 151 8.70 13.18 -14.27
N LEU A 152 9.05 12.32 -13.31
CA LEU A 152 8.66 12.52 -11.90
C LEU A 152 9.42 13.69 -11.27
N GLU A 153 10.69 13.90 -11.62
CA GLU A 153 11.48 15.03 -11.17
C GLU A 153 10.95 16.36 -11.72
N ALA A 154 10.56 16.39 -12.98
CA ALA A 154 9.96 17.57 -13.60
C ALA A 154 8.62 17.97 -12.95
N MET A 155 7.83 17.01 -12.48
CA MET A 155 6.56 17.29 -11.79
C MET A 155 6.73 17.81 -10.35
N ARG A 156 7.90 17.60 -9.77
CA ARG A 156 8.21 18.03 -8.41
C ARG A 156 8.67 19.48 -8.30
N GLN A 157 9.13 20.08 -9.39
CA GLN A 157 9.56 21.49 -9.47
C GLN A 157 8.37 22.42 -9.49
#